data_b7ba08dc25c314371bcaca4149b119a0
#
_entry.id   b7ba08dc25c314371bcaca4149b119a0
#
_cell.length_a   1.000
_cell.length_b   1.000
_cell.length_c   1.000
_cell.angle_alpha   90.00
_cell.angle_beta   90.00
_cell.angle_gamma   90.00
#
_symmetry.space_group_name_H-M   'P 1'
#
loop_
_entity.id
_entity.type
_entity.pdbx_description
1 polymer ?
#
loop_
_entity_poly.entity_id
_entity_poly.type
_entity_poly.pdbx_seq_one_letter_code
_entity_poly.pdbx_strand_id
1 'polypeptide(L)'
;MAKKKATDHIIEWMAEFGPENGYELSRCEFVKEGGIWYLRVFVDRLVDGEYGYMSSDDCETVSRFLSEKLDKADPIPQEYYLEVSSPGLDRQLITQKDFDRFAGQLVEIKLYKALDGKKLLEGTLVGLKDGIITITDEKCNETAVPQESAAKVNLAVVF
;
A
#
# COMPACT_ATOMS: atom_id res chain seq x y z
N MET A 1 21.24 5.45 22.11
CA MET A 1 20.69 4.93 20.87
C MET A 1 19.17 4.94 20.91
N ALA A 2 18.57 5.36 19.82
CA ALA A 2 17.11 5.34 19.72
C ALA A 2 16.63 3.87 19.69
N LYS A 3 15.61 3.58 20.48
CA LYS A 3 14.99 2.26 20.50
C LYS A 3 14.25 2.04 19.17
N LYS A 4 14.44 0.87 18.55
CA LYS A 4 13.72 0.52 17.33
C LYS A 4 12.21 0.46 17.59
N LYS A 5 11.44 1.00 16.67
CA LYS A 5 9.98 0.90 16.71
C LYS A 5 9.54 -0.49 16.27
N ALA A 6 8.34 -0.90 16.69
CA ALA A 6 7.77 -2.17 16.25
C ALA A 6 7.76 -2.28 14.72
N THR A 7 7.37 -1.21 14.03
CA THR A 7 7.35 -1.17 12.57
C THR A 7 8.73 -1.36 11.94
N ASP A 8 9.80 -0.86 12.58
CA ASP A 8 11.17 -1.04 12.08
C ASP A 8 11.56 -2.52 12.07
N HIS A 9 11.17 -3.27 13.09
CA HIS A 9 11.41 -4.71 13.14
C HIS A 9 10.68 -5.44 12.01
N ILE A 10 9.42 -5.06 11.74
CA ILE A 10 8.63 -5.65 10.66
C ILE A 10 9.30 -5.41 9.32
N ILE A 11 9.76 -4.19 9.07
CA ILE A 11 10.44 -3.83 7.82
C ILE A 11 11.69 -4.69 7.62
N GLU A 12 12.51 -4.85 8.65
CA GLU A 12 13.73 -5.66 8.58
C GLU A 12 13.42 -7.15 8.31
N TRP A 13 12.47 -7.72 9.05
CA TRP A 13 12.11 -9.13 8.89
C TRP A 13 11.50 -9.42 7.52
N MET A 14 10.64 -8.53 7.03
CA MET A 14 10.02 -8.69 5.72
C MET A 14 11.00 -8.45 4.57
N ALA A 15 12.05 -7.66 4.79
CA ALA A 15 13.10 -7.46 3.78
C ALA A 15 13.85 -8.76 3.47
N GLU A 16 13.96 -9.66 4.44
CA GLU A 16 14.57 -10.98 4.25
C GLU A 16 13.55 -12.01 3.77
N PHE A 17 12.42 -12.10 4.47
CA PHE A 17 11.39 -13.12 4.21
C PHE A 17 10.68 -12.91 2.89
N GLY A 18 10.39 -11.66 2.53
CA GLY A 18 9.61 -11.32 1.34
C GLY A 18 10.19 -11.87 0.05
N PRO A 19 11.42 -11.48 -0.32
CA PRO A 19 12.03 -11.95 -1.57
C PRO A 19 12.18 -13.47 -1.68
N GLU A 20 12.43 -14.14 -0.55
CA GLU A 20 12.60 -15.60 -0.53
C GLU A 20 11.28 -16.34 -0.72
N ASN A 21 10.16 -15.73 -0.35
CA ASN A 21 8.86 -16.38 -0.33
C ASN A 21 7.83 -15.77 -1.28
N GLY A 22 8.22 -14.74 -2.03
CA GLY A 22 7.35 -14.10 -3.00
C GLY A 22 6.36 -13.12 -2.38
N TYR A 23 6.79 -12.36 -1.39
CA TYR A 23 6.00 -11.31 -0.74
C TYR A 23 6.76 -9.99 -0.75
N GLU A 24 6.01 -8.90 -0.74
CA GLU A 24 6.57 -7.55 -0.62
C GLU A 24 5.77 -6.77 0.42
N LEU A 25 6.48 -6.21 1.40
CA LEU A 25 5.84 -5.33 2.38
C LEU A 25 5.43 -4.03 1.71
N SER A 26 4.13 -3.74 1.74
CA SER A 26 3.61 -2.47 1.22
C SER A 26 3.77 -1.37 2.26
N ARG A 27 3.26 -1.63 3.47
CA ARG A 27 3.40 -0.72 4.61
C ARG A 27 3.07 -1.46 5.90
N CYS A 28 3.46 -0.88 7.02
CA CYS A 28 3.03 -1.37 8.33
C CYS A 28 2.81 -0.18 9.26
N GLU A 29 1.93 -0.37 10.23
CA GLU A 29 1.63 0.66 11.21
C GLU A 29 1.33 0.02 12.56
N PHE A 30 1.64 0.75 13.63
CA PHE A 30 1.34 0.36 15.00
C PHE A 30 0.50 1.46 15.61
N VAL A 31 -0.80 1.20 15.76
CA VAL A 31 -1.78 2.22 16.12
C VAL A 31 -2.69 1.73 17.25
N LYS A 32 -3.24 2.67 17.99
CA LYS A 32 -4.20 2.39 19.05
C LYS A 32 -5.58 2.88 18.62
N GLU A 33 -6.54 1.98 18.61
CA GLU A 33 -7.93 2.31 18.28
C GLU A 33 -8.86 1.70 19.33
N GLY A 34 -9.75 2.50 19.87
CA GLY A 34 -10.71 2.03 20.86
C GLY A 34 -10.06 1.43 22.10
N GLY A 35 -8.89 1.91 22.50
CA GLY A 35 -8.16 1.37 23.66
C GLY A 35 -7.33 0.11 23.35
N ILE A 36 -7.35 -0.37 22.11
CA ILE A 36 -6.64 -1.58 21.68
C ILE A 36 -5.54 -1.23 20.70
N TRP A 37 -4.35 -1.81 20.90
CA TRP A 37 -3.23 -1.65 19.98
C TRP A 37 -3.29 -2.66 18.85
N TYR A 38 -3.03 -2.19 17.63
CA TYR A 38 -2.98 -3.01 16.42
C TYR A 38 -1.65 -2.82 15.71
N LEU A 39 -0.99 -3.93 15.42
CA LEU A 39 0.15 -3.94 14.52
C LEU A 39 -0.38 -4.43 13.16
N ARG A 40 -0.58 -3.51 12.24
CA ARG A 40 -1.14 -3.78 10.92
C ARG A 40 -0.04 -3.86 9.89
N VAL A 41 0.00 -4.96 9.17
CA VAL A 41 1.01 -5.24 8.16
C VAL A 41 0.31 -5.50 6.83
N PHE A 42 0.63 -4.68 5.83
CA PHE A 42 0.04 -4.78 4.50
C PHE A 42 1.09 -5.35 3.54
N VAL A 43 0.78 -6.51 2.97
CA VAL A 43 1.72 -7.29 2.17
C VAL A 43 1.12 -7.62 0.81
N ASP A 44 1.93 -7.47 -0.24
CA ASP A 44 1.57 -7.89 -1.59
C ASP A 44 2.16 -9.26 -1.89
N ARG A 45 1.46 -10.05 -2.68
CA ARG A 45 1.97 -11.29 -3.24
C ARG A 45 2.68 -10.99 -4.55
N LEU A 46 3.92 -11.46 -4.68
CA LEU A 46 4.68 -11.30 -5.92
C LEU A 46 4.74 -12.63 -6.67
N VAL A 47 4.31 -12.63 -7.93
CA VAL A 47 4.38 -13.77 -8.82
C VAL A 47 5.11 -13.30 -10.08
N ASP A 48 6.29 -13.85 -10.32
CA ASP A 48 7.15 -13.48 -11.46
C ASP A 48 7.41 -11.96 -11.54
N GLY A 49 7.59 -11.32 -10.38
CA GLY A 49 7.87 -9.88 -10.30
C GLY A 49 6.64 -8.98 -10.41
N GLU A 50 5.46 -9.55 -10.57
CA GLU A 50 4.20 -8.81 -10.64
C GLU A 50 3.34 -9.04 -9.42
N TYR A 51 2.48 -8.08 -9.09
CA TYR A 51 1.55 -8.22 -7.97
C TYR A 51 0.46 -9.23 -8.31
N GLY A 52 0.34 -10.25 -7.47
CA GLY A 52 -0.68 -11.27 -7.59
C GLY A 52 -1.73 -11.16 -6.50
N TYR A 53 -2.61 -12.15 -6.47
CA TYR A 53 -3.66 -12.24 -5.47
C TYR A 53 -3.10 -12.76 -4.15
N MET A 54 -3.38 -12.03 -3.07
CA MET A 54 -3.00 -12.42 -1.71
C MET A 54 -4.14 -13.21 -1.09
N SER A 55 -3.96 -14.52 -0.96
CA SER A 55 -4.98 -15.41 -0.40
C SER A 55 -4.98 -15.37 1.14
N SER A 56 -6.00 -16.00 1.75
CA SER A 56 -6.05 -16.16 3.21
C SER A 56 -4.87 -17.00 3.70
N ASP A 57 -4.48 -18.02 2.94
CA ASP A 57 -3.32 -18.85 3.27
C ASP A 57 -2.02 -18.05 3.22
N ASP A 58 -1.90 -17.14 2.27
CA ASP A 58 -0.74 -16.24 2.18
C ASP A 58 -0.67 -15.33 3.41
N CYS A 59 -1.79 -14.75 3.80
CA CYS A 59 -1.86 -13.91 5.00
C CYS A 59 -1.48 -14.70 6.26
N GLU A 60 -1.94 -15.94 6.36
CA GLU A 60 -1.61 -16.82 7.48
C GLU A 60 -0.11 -17.15 7.51
N THR A 61 0.49 -17.42 6.36
CA THR A 61 1.92 -17.72 6.25
C THR A 61 2.76 -16.55 6.77
N VAL A 62 2.46 -15.33 6.31
CA VAL A 62 3.17 -14.12 6.76
C VAL A 62 2.91 -13.87 8.24
N SER A 63 1.67 -14.03 8.69
CA SER A 63 1.28 -13.81 10.08
C SER A 63 2.03 -14.76 11.03
N ARG A 64 2.14 -16.02 10.68
CA ARG A 64 2.88 -17.02 11.48
C ARG A 64 4.37 -16.65 11.57
N PHE A 65 4.96 -16.28 10.45
CA PHE A 65 6.36 -15.87 10.42
C PHE A 65 6.59 -14.66 11.35
N LEU A 66 5.76 -13.64 11.22
CA LEU A 66 5.89 -12.44 12.04
C LEU A 66 5.60 -12.70 13.51
N SER A 67 4.60 -13.55 13.82
CA SER A 67 4.28 -13.92 15.19
C SER A 67 5.46 -14.63 15.88
N GLU A 68 6.12 -15.54 15.20
CA GLU A 68 7.31 -16.20 15.75
C GLU A 68 8.44 -15.21 16.04
N LYS A 69 8.68 -14.29 15.12
CA LYS A 69 9.72 -13.26 15.30
C LYS A 69 9.36 -12.32 16.44
N LEU A 70 8.10 -11.92 16.55
CA LEU A 70 7.62 -11.03 17.60
C LEU A 70 7.70 -11.70 18.97
N ASP A 71 7.38 -12.99 19.05
CA ASP A 71 7.47 -13.74 20.31
C ASP A 71 8.92 -13.84 20.79
N LYS A 72 9.86 -14.09 19.88
CA LYS A 72 11.28 -14.22 20.23
C LYS A 72 11.92 -12.88 20.60
N ALA A 73 11.65 -11.86 19.83
CA ALA A 73 12.26 -10.52 20.04
C ALA A 73 11.54 -9.72 21.11
N ASP A 74 10.24 -9.94 21.27
CA ASP A 74 9.37 -9.28 22.25
C ASP A 74 9.59 -7.74 22.30
N PRO A 75 9.51 -7.05 21.13
CA PRO A 75 9.82 -5.64 21.08
C PRO A 75 8.70 -4.71 21.58
N ILE A 76 7.51 -5.25 21.79
CA ILE A 76 6.31 -4.50 22.14
C ILE A 76 5.90 -4.86 23.57
N PRO A 77 5.98 -3.89 24.51
CA PRO A 77 5.68 -4.15 25.92
C PRO A 77 4.18 -4.27 26.24
N GLN A 78 3.32 -3.66 25.44
CA GLN A 78 1.87 -3.70 25.65
C GLN A 78 1.22 -4.82 24.84
N GLU A 79 0.00 -5.19 25.21
CA GLU A 79 -0.79 -6.14 24.43
C GLU A 79 -1.20 -5.51 23.11
N TYR A 80 -1.21 -6.31 22.07
CA TYR A 80 -1.57 -5.88 20.72
C TYR A 80 -2.09 -7.04 19.88
N TYR A 81 -2.79 -6.71 18.81
CA TYR A 81 -3.22 -7.68 17.81
C TYR A 81 -2.40 -7.49 16.54
N LEU A 82 -1.91 -8.61 16.00
CA LEU A 82 -1.23 -8.62 14.71
C LEU A 82 -2.27 -8.87 13.61
N GLU A 83 -2.37 -7.93 12.67
CA GLU A 83 -3.23 -8.06 11.51
C GLU A 83 -2.38 -8.03 10.25
N VAL A 84 -2.45 -9.10 9.45
CA VAL A 84 -1.78 -9.17 8.15
C VAL A 84 -2.84 -9.20 7.07
N SER A 85 -2.73 -8.27 6.12
CA SER A 85 -3.69 -8.18 5.02
C SER A 85 -2.99 -7.70 3.75
N SER A 86 -3.72 -7.79 2.64
CA SER A 86 -3.28 -7.21 1.38
C SER A 86 -3.68 -5.73 1.35
N PRO A 87 -2.86 -4.83 0.77
CA PRO A 87 -3.33 -3.47 0.51
C PRO A 87 -4.52 -3.46 -0.45
N GLY A 88 -4.62 -4.52 -1.29
CA GLY A 88 -5.83 -4.82 -2.05
C GLY A 88 -6.34 -3.66 -2.87
N LEU A 89 -7.63 -3.42 -2.68
CA LEU A 89 -8.41 -2.45 -3.45
C LEU A 89 -8.10 -1.00 -3.10
N ASP A 90 -7.50 -0.76 -1.93
CA ASP A 90 -7.20 0.59 -1.45
C ASP A 90 -5.72 0.96 -1.63
N ARG A 91 -5.06 0.34 -2.60
CA ARG A 91 -3.65 0.61 -2.81
C ARG A 91 -3.42 2.06 -3.22
N GLN A 92 -2.63 2.77 -2.44
CA GLN A 92 -2.25 4.14 -2.71
C GLN A 92 -1.01 4.21 -3.58
N LEU A 93 -1.03 5.05 -4.61
CA LEU A 93 0.12 5.30 -5.48
C LEU A 93 0.83 6.55 -5.01
N ILE A 94 2.11 6.43 -4.67
CA ILE A 94 2.89 7.54 -4.08
C ILE A 94 4.15 7.81 -4.89
N THR A 95 4.91 6.76 -5.24
CA THR A 95 6.21 6.89 -5.89
C THR A 95 6.11 6.77 -7.41
N GLN A 96 7.15 7.25 -8.11
CA GLN A 96 7.25 7.07 -9.55
C GLN A 96 7.12 5.58 -9.94
N LYS A 97 7.72 4.70 -9.16
CA LYS A 97 7.65 3.26 -9.37
C LYS A 97 6.20 2.75 -9.32
N ASP A 98 5.40 3.26 -8.37
CA ASP A 98 3.99 2.89 -8.25
C ASP A 98 3.22 3.28 -9.52
N PHE A 99 3.40 4.51 -9.98
CA PHE A 99 2.71 5.01 -11.16
C PHE A 99 3.13 4.27 -12.43
N ASP A 100 4.41 3.94 -12.56
CA ASP A 100 4.92 3.17 -13.71
C ASP A 100 4.36 1.75 -13.72
N ARG A 101 4.26 1.12 -12.54
CA ARG A 101 3.78 -0.25 -12.40
C ARG A 101 2.29 -0.39 -12.72
N PHE A 102 1.51 0.60 -12.31
CA PHE A 102 0.04 0.57 -12.49
C PHE A 102 -0.47 1.37 -13.67
N ALA A 103 0.40 1.82 -14.55
CA ALA A 103 0.00 2.48 -15.79
C ALA A 103 -0.93 1.55 -16.60
N GLY A 104 -2.04 2.10 -17.11
CA GLY A 104 -3.05 1.33 -17.83
C GLY A 104 -4.21 0.85 -16.95
N GLN A 105 -4.12 1.04 -15.64
CA GLN A 105 -5.18 0.63 -14.72
C GLN A 105 -6.02 1.82 -14.28
N LEU A 106 -7.24 1.54 -13.85
CA LEU A 106 -8.16 2.57 -13.38
C LEU A 106 -7.73 3.08 -12.01
N VAL A 107 -7.67 4.40 -11.85
CA VAL A 107 -7.29 5.06 -10.59
C VAL A 107 -8.31 6.12 -10.18
N GLU A 108 -8.37 6.40 -8.88
CA GLU A 108 -9.12 7.51 -8.31
C GLU A 108 -8.15 8.52 -7.73
N ILE A 109 -8.37 9.79 -8.03
CA ILE A 109 -7.56 10.90 -7.51
C ILE A 109 -8.43 11.81 -6.67
N LYS A 110 -8.10 11.95 -5.39
CA LYS A 110 -8.73 12.96 -4.52
C LYS A 110 -7.88 14.22 -4.57
N LEU A 111 -8.54 15.36 -4.78
CA LEU A 111 -7.86 16.64 -4.91
C LEU A 111 -8.02 17.47 -3.65
N TYR A 112 -7.02 18.29 -3.33
CA TYR A 112 -7.11 19.28 -2.25
C TYR A 112 -8.10 20.37 -2.61
N LYS A 113 -8.11 20.79 -3.88
CA LYS A 113 -9.05 21.80 -4.41
C LYS A 113 -9.79 21.21 -5.60
N ALA A 114 -11.06 21.58 -5.74
CA ALA A 114 -11.87 21.13 -6.86
C ALA A 114 -11.27 21.57 -8.21
N LEU A 115 -11.24 20.66 -9.16
CA LEU A 115 -10.88 20.93 -10.56
C LEU A 115 -12.18 20.79 -11.37
N ASP A 116 -12.58 21.87 -12.04
CA ASP A 116 -13.86 21.94 -12.77
C ASP A 116 -15.04 21.49 -11.89
N GLY A 117 -15.02 21.91 -10.62
CA GLY A 117 -16.08 21.61 -9.66
C GLY A 117 -16.02 20.21 -9.06
N LYS A 118 -15.00 19.42 -9.38
CA LYS A 118 -14.86 18.05 -8.89
C LYS A 118 -13.62 17.89 -8.01
N LYS A 119 -13.79 17.32 -6.83
CA LYS A 119 -12.67 16.98 -5.94
C LYS A 119 -12.21 15.55 -6.11
N LEU A 120 -12.97 14.72 -6.81
CA LEU A 120 -12.63 13.33 -7.08
C LEU A 120 -12.61 13.13 -8.59
N LEU A 121 -11.49 12.65 -9.10
CA LEU A 121 -11.32 12.29 -10.51
C LEU A 121 -11.11 10.79 -10.62
N GLU A 122 -11.64 10.19 -11.67
CA GLU A 122 -11.46 8.78 -11.95
C GLU A 122 -11.09 8.63 -13.43
N GLY A 123 -10.13 7.77 -13.70
CA GLY A 123 -9.72 7.51 -15.08
C GLY A 123 -8.63 6.48 -15.15
N THR A 124 -8.27 6.12 -16.39
CA THR A 124 -7.18 5.18 -16.64
C THR A 124 -5.85 5.91 -16.51
N LEU A 125 -4.96 5.39 -15.69
CA LEU A 125 -3.66 5.99 -15.47
C LEU A 125 -2.77 5.85 -16.70
N VAL A 126 -2.28 6.97 -17.23
CA VAL A 126 -1.27 6.99 -18.30
C VAL A 126 0.12 6.91 -17.67
N GLY A 127 0.35 7.68 -16.62
CA GLY A 127 1.61 7.67 -15.89
C GLY A 127 1.84 8.95 -15.11
N LEU A 128 2.99 9.00 -14.46
CA LEU A 128 3.49 10.18 -13.75
C LEU A 128 4.78 10.60 -14.44
N LYS A 129 4.82 11.84 -14.92
CA LYS A 129 6.00 12.40 -15.58
C LYS A 129 6.19 13.84 -15.13
N ASP A 130 7.42 14.17 -14.70
CA ASP A 130 7.78 15.51 -14.25
C ASP A 130 6.82 16.08 -13.18
N GLY A 131 6.36 15.21 -12.26
CA GLY A 131 5.43 15.59 -11.22
C GLY A 131 3.99 15.77 -11.68
N ILE A 132 3.66 15.39 -12.91
CA ILE A 132 2.31 15.49 -13.46
C ILE A 132 1.72 14.10 -13.68
N ILE A 133 0.57 13.85 -13.07
CA ILE A 133 -0.20 12.62 -13.23
C ILE A 133 -1.13 12.81 -14.43
N THR A 134 -1.08 11.91 -15.40
CA THR A 134 -1.98 11.94 -16.56
C THR A 134 -2.94 10.77 -16.49
N ILE A 135 -4.24 11.05 -16.65
CA ILE A 135 -5.29 10.03 -16.72
C ILE A 135 -6.13 10.27 -17.97
N THR A 136 -6.79 9.22 -18.44
CA THR A 136 -7.71 9.32 -19.58
C THR A 136 -9.10 8.86 -19.17
N ASP A 137 -10.13 9.47 -19.77
CA ASP A 137 -11.52 9.06 -19.57
C ASP A 137 -11.92 8.00 -20.62
N GLU A 138 -13.19 7.61 -20.62
CA GLU A 138 -13.73 6.61 -21.55
C GLU A 138 -13.61 7.03 -23.02
N LYS A 139 -13.51 8.33 -23.27
CA LYS A 139 -13.38 8.91 -24.61
C LYS A 139 -11.93 9.19 -24.99
N CYS A 140 -10.99 8.71 -24.18
CA CYS A 140 -9.54 8.92 -24.34
C CYS A 140 -9.11 10.40 -24.23
N ASN A 141 -9.89 11.22 -23.53
CA ASN A 141 -9.50 12.59 -23.22
C ASN A 141 -8.53 12.59 -22.05
N GLU A 142 -7.39 13.23 -22.22
CA GLU A 142 -6.37 13.31 -21.18
C GLU A 142 -6.64 14.43 -20.19
N THR A 143 -6.43 14.14 -18.90
CA THR A 143 -6.46 15.15 -17.84
C THR A 143 -5.11 15.09 -17.12
N ALA A 144 -4.46 16.24 -17.01
CA ALA A 144 -3.19 16.37 -16.31
C ALA A 144 -3.43 16.93 -14.91
N VAL A 145 -2.90 16.25 -13.89
CA VAL A 145 -3.07 16.65 -12.49
C VAL A 145 -1.68 16.74 -11.85
N PRO A 146 -1.25 17.92 -11.38
CA PRO A 146 0.01 18.00 -10.63
C PRO A 146 -0.06 17.10 -9.39
N GLN A 147 0.98 16.32 -9.15
CA GLN A 147 1.02 15.41 -8.01
C GLN A 147 0.81 16.16 -6.68
N GLU A 148 1.35 17.36 -6.57
CA GLU A 148 1.18 18.23 -5.39
C GLU A 148 -0.27 18.65 -5.15
N SER A 149 -1.12 18.64 -6.18
CA SER A 149 -2.54 18.96 -6.08
C SER A 149 -3.39 17.75 -5.70
N ALA A 150 -2.84 16.55 -5.82
CA ALA A 150 -3.52 15.32 -5.46
C ALA A 150 -3.34 15.03 -3.97
N ALA A 151 -4.44 15.00 -3.23
CA ALA A 151 -4.42 14.64 -1.81
C ALA A 151 -4.14 13.15 -1.65
N LYS A 152 -4.71 12.33 -2.55
CA LYS A 152 -4.55 10.89 -2.50
C LYS A 152 -4.83 10.28 -3.88
N VAL A 153 -4.02 9.32 -4.29
CA VAL A 153 -4.22 8.57 -5.54
C VAL A 153 -4.28 7.09 -5.18
N ASN A 154 -5.39 6.43 -5.51
CA ASN A 154 -5.60 5.01 -5.22
C ASN A 154 -5.98 4.26 -6.49
N LEU A 155 -5.69 2.95 -6.51
CA LEU A 155 -6.30 2.10 -7.53
C LEU A 155 -7.80 2.09 -7.31
N ALA A 156 -8.56 2.28 -8.40
CA ALA A 156 -10.00 2.18 -8.36
C ALA A 156 -10.40 0.72 -8.61
N VAL A 157 -11.49 0.31 -7.98
CA VAL A 157 -12.01 -1.05 -8.13
C VAL A 157 -13.26 -1.01 -8.97
N VAL A 158 -13.27 -1.83 -10.01
CA VAL A 158 -14.45 -2.02 -10.85
C VAL A 158 -15.02 -3.39 -10.53
N PHE A 159 -16.23 -3.42 -10.08
CA PHE A 159 -16.96 -4.65 -9.82
C PHE A 159 -17.83 -5.03 -11.01
#